data_2fb490a81f7acf40910da1a470dee80e
#
_entry.id   2fb490a81f7acf40910da1a470dee80e
#
_cell.length_a   1.000
_cell.length_b   1.000
_cell.length_c   1.000
_cell.angle_alpha   90.00
_cell.angle_beta   90.00
_cell.angle_gamma   90.00
#
_symmetry.space_group_name_H-M   'P 1'
#
loop_
_entity.id
_entity.type
_entity.pdbx_description
1 polymer ?
#
loop_
_entity_poly.entity_id
_entity_poly.type
_entity_poly.pdbx_seq_one_letter_code
_entity_poly.pdbx_strand_id
1 'polypeptide(L)'
;MKIISGKYKGRILKGFDIKGTIPTMDRVKESVFAMIQDYIKGSTILDLYSGTGNLAIEALSNGSKYAYLVDNNKVAIDTINKNINNLNIKNVNIIKGDATSILKDFIKKEIKFDIIFLDPPYNTNELDKVLNIINNNLNILHDNAIIVCETELKIDYTKYDNLSIYKTKKYGLKTVTVLKK
;
A
#
# COMPACT_ATOMS: atom_id res chain seq x y z
N MET A 1 -0.58 14.85 7.06
CA MET A 1 -1.33 14.03 6.07
C MET A 1 -2.81 14.03 6.43
N LYS A 2 -3.68 14.09 5.46
CA LYS A 2 -5.14 14.19 5.63
C LYS A 2 -5.83 13.04 4.91
N ILE A 3 -6.89 12.48 5.49
CA ILE A 3 -7.76 11.53 4.80
C ILE A 3 -8.62 12.31 3.80
N ILE A 4 -8.57 11.91 2.53
CA ILE A 4 -9.11 12.68 1.40
C ILE A 4 -10.59 12.41 1.20
N SER A 5 -11.01 11.16 1.38
CA SER A 5 -12.36 10.72 1.05
C SER A 5 -12.90 9.65 2.01
N GLY A 6 -14.18 9.31 1.86
CA GLY A 6 -14.83 8.25 2.61
C GLY A 6 -15.23 8.60 4.04
N LYS A 7 -15.40 7.56 4.86
CA LYS A 7 -15.91 7.63 6.24
C LYS A 7 -15.14 8.58 7.16
N TYR A 8 -13.83 8.66 6.98
CA TYR A 8 -12.94 9.44 7.85
C TYR A 8 -12.43 10.72 7.17
N LYS A 9 -13.06 11.15 6.06
CA LYS A 9 -12.68 12.37 5.31
C LYS A 9 -12.39 13.56 6.22
N GLY A 10 -11.29 14.25 5.95
CA GLY A 10 -10.87 15.45 6.66
C GLY A 10 -10.12 15.20 7.96
N ARG A 11 -10.09 13.96 8.49
CA ARG A 11 -9.31 13.64 9.68
C ARG A 11 -7.81 13.70 9.38
N ILE A 12 -7.05 14.22 10.33
CA ILE A 12 -5.59 14.38 10.22
C ILE A 12 -4.94 13.15 10.83
N LEU A 13 -4.04 12.51 10.06
CA LEU A 13 -3.19 11.44 10.54
C LEU A 13 -1.90 12.04 11.14
N LYS A 14 -1.46 11.47 12.26
CA LYS A 14 -0.12 11.72 12.79
C LYS A 14 0.90 11.20 11.78
N GLY A 15 1.90 12.01 11.49
CA GLY A 15 3.02 11.68 10.61
C GLY A 15 4.33 11.64 11.38
N PHE A 16 5.40 11.28 10.68
CA PHE A 16 6.75 11.60 11.13
C PHE A 16 6.99 13.08 10.86
N ASP A 17 7.80 13.75 11.69
CA ASP A 17 8.19 15.16 11.48
C ASP A 17 9.14 15.29 10.26
N ILE A 18 8.58 15.15 9.06
CA ILE A 18 9.29 15.42 7.80
C ILE A 18 8.85 16.80 7.33
N LYS A 19 9.71 17.81 7.53
CA LYS A 19 9.49 19.16 7.04
C LYS A 19 9.33 19.16 5.52
N GLY A 20 8.21 19.65 5.01
CA GLY A 20 8.09 20.13 3.63
C GLY A 20 7.42 19.25 2.58
N THR A 21 6.78 18.11 2.91
CA THR A 21 6.27 17.17 1.88
C THR A 21 4.75 16.97 1.81
N ILE A 22 3.96 17.59 2.67
CA ILE A 22 2.54 17.26 2.86
C ILE A 22 1.64 17.51 1.63
N PRO A 23 1.68 18.66 0.91
CA PRO A 23 0.74 18.91 -0.19
C PRO A 23 0.93 18.02 -1.41
N THR A 24 2.18 17.66 -1.73
CA THR A 24 2.50 16.79 -2.88
C THR A 24 2.05 15.36 -2.62
N MET A 25 2.25 14.87 -1.39
CA MET A 25 1.82 13.53 -0.99
C MET A 25 0.30 13.36 -1.04
N ASP A 26 -0.47 14.33 -0.60
CA ASP A 26 -1.94 14.28 -0.62
C ASP A 26 -2.48 14.27 -2.05
N ARG A 27 -1.89 15.05 -2.99
CA ARG A 27 -2.25 15.03 -4.41
C ARG A 27 -1.93 13.71 -5.11
N VAL A 28 -0.78 13.11 -4.81
CA VAL A 28 -0.41 11.78 -5.36
C VAL A 28 -1.40 10.74 -4.86
N LYS A 29 -1.67 10.72 -3.56
CA LYS A 29 -2.65 9.81 -2.95
C LYS A 29 -4.05 9.96 -3.58
N GLU A 30 -4.56 11.19 -3.72
CA GLU A 30 -5.84 11.45 -4.37
C GLU A 30 -5.90 10.83 -5.77
N SER A 31 -4.85 11.04 -6.55
CA SER A 31 -4.79 10.49 -7.91
C SER A 31 -4.65 8.96 -7.93
N VAL A 32 -3.90 8.37 -6.99
CA VAL A 32 -3.81 6.91 -6.82
C VAL A 32 -5.20 6.35 -6.54
N PHE A 33 -5.91 6.91 -5.56
CA PHE A 33 -7.25 6.43 -5.19
C PHE A 33 -8.28 6.63 -6.29
N ALA A 34 -8.17 7.69 -7.09
CA ALA A 34 -8.98 7.86 -8.29
C ALA A 34 -8.71 6.77 -9.37
N MET A 35 -7.46 6.32 -9.51
CA MET A 35 -7.12 5.25 -10.46
C MET A 35 -7.67 3.87 -10.06
N ILE A 36 -7.79 3.60 -8.75
CA ILE A 36 -8.15 2.29 -8.21
C ILE A 36 -9.53 2.25 -7.53
N GLN A 37 -10.34 3.30 -7.66
CA GLN A 37 -11.62 3.45 -6.93
C GLN A 37 -12.54 2.24 -7.04
N ASP A 38 -12.59 1.60 -8.22
CA ASP A 38 -13.47 0.46 -8.50
C ASP A 38 -13.02 -0.84 -7.80
N TYR A 39 -11.79 -0.87 -7.26
CA TYR A 39 -11.20 -2.02 -6.57
C TYR A 39 -11.30 -1.94 -5.05
N ILE A 40 -11.64 -0.76 -4.49
CA ILE A 40 -11.51 -0.51 -3.04
C ILE A 40 -12.62 -1.14 -2.23
N LYS A 41 -13.88 -0.98 -2.68
CA LYS A 41 -15.05 -1.39 -1.89
C LYS A 41 -15.07 -2.90 -1.64
N GLY A 42 -15.09 -3.30 -0.37
CA GLY A 42 -15.12 -4.69 0.05
C GLY A 42 -13.78 -5.43 -0.02
N SER A 43 -12.70 -4.77 -0.46
CA SER A 43 -11.37 -5.36 -0.65
C SER A 43 -10.65 -5.68 0.66
N THR A 44 -9.80 -6.69 0.62
CA THR A 44 -8.76 -6.97 1.62
C THR A 44 -7.44 -6.38 1.14
N ILE A 45 -6.86 -5.50 1.96
CA ILE A 45 -5.67 -4.71 1.63
C ILE A 45 -4.44 -5.30 2.31
N LEU A 46 -3.32 -5.31 1.59
CA LEU A 46 -1.99 -5.46 2.16
C LEU A 46 -1.18 -4.19 1.86
N ASP A 47 -0.66 -3.55 2.90
CA ASP A 47 0.27 -2.42 2.82
C ASP A 47 1.61 -2.86 3.43
N LEU A 48 2.58 -3.19 2.57
CA LEU A 48 3.85 -3.83 2.99
C LEU A 48 4.91 -2.85 3.51
N TYR A 49 4.72 -1.57 3.28
CA TYR A 49 5.63 -0.50 3.71
C TYR A 49 4.80 0.65 4.28
N SER A 50 4.01 0.32 5.32
CA SER A 50 2.87 1.14 5.73
C SER A 50 3.21 2.51 6.28
N GLY A 51 4.43 2.72 6.79
CA GLY A 51 4.86 3.99 7.34
C GLY A 51 3.91 4.55 8.41
N THR A 52 3.07 5.49 8.05
CA THR A 52 2.04 6.07 8.95
C THR A 52 0.67 5.38 8.84
N GLY A 53 0.54 4.39 7.96
CA GLY A 53 -0.73 3.73 7.61
C GLY A 53 -1.58 4.52 6.62
N ASN A 54 -1.03 5.56 5.99
CA ASN A 54 -1.79 6.52 5.19
C ASN A 54 -2.59 5.89 4.04
N LEU A 55 -2.00 4.95 3.27
CA LEU A 55 -2.66 4.30 2.14
C LEU A 55 -3.74 3.31 2.62
N ALA A 56 -3.40 2.45 3.58
CA ALA A 56 -4.35 1.49 4.12
C ALA A 56 -5.53 2.16 4.83
N ILE A 57 -5.30 3.23 5.60
CA ILE A 57 -6.38 3.98 6.28
C ILE A 57 -7.27 4.70 5.26
N GLU A 58 -6.70 5.27 4.19
CA GLU A 58 -7.48 5.85 3.10
C GLU A 58 -8.37 4.80 2.43
N ALA A 59 -7.83 3.59 2.15
CA ALA A 59 -8.59 2.48 1.59
C ALA A 59 -9.74 2.05 2.51
N LEU A 60 -9.48 1.91 3.82
CA LEU A 60 -10.51 1.60 4.82
C LEU A 60 -11.58 2.71 4.91
N SER A 61 -11.17 3.97 4.80
CA SER A 61 -12.10 5.11 4.74
C SER A 61 -13.05 5.03 3.55
N ASN A 62 -12.59 4.47 2.44
CA ASN A 62 -13.33 4.31 1.19
C ASN A 62 -14.05 2.95 1.06
N GLY A 63 -14.13 2.17 2.14
CA GLY A 63 -14.96 0.98 2.21
C GLY A 63 -14.27 -0.35 1.97
N SER A 64 -12.94 -0.42 2.08
CA SER A 64 -12.23 -1.71 2.17
C SER A 64 -12.73 -2.51 3.37
N LYS A 65 -12.79 -3.82 3.23
CA LYS A 65 -13.27 -4.75 4.25
C LYS A 65 -12.26 -4.90 5.39
N TYR A 66 -11.00 -5.06 5.07
CA TYR A 66 -9.95 -5.35 6.04
C TYR A 66 -8.58 -4.89 5.52
N ALA A 67 -7.65 -4.52 6.40
CA ALA A 67 -6.30 -4.14 6.02
C ALA A 67 -5.24 -4.80 6.91
N TYR A 68 -4.18 -5.29 6.26
CA TYR A 68 -2.94 -5.71 6.89
C TYR A 68 -1.89 -4.62 6.65
N LEU A 69 -1.34 -4.07 7.73
CA LEU A 69 -0.32 -3.02 7.69
C LEU A 69 0.99 -3.59 8.22
N VAL A 70 2.00 -3.59 7.38
CA VAL A 70 3.32 -4.14 7.70
C VAL A 70 4.36 -3.03 7.66
N ASP A 71 5.21 -2.96 8.67
CA ASP A 71 6.40 -2.11 8.68
C ASP A 71 7.48 -2.73 9.58
N ASN A 72 8.74 -2.56 9.24
CA ASN A 72 9.85 -3.03 10.08
C ASN A 72 10.26 -2.03 11.17
N ASN A 73 9.90 -0.75 11.00
CA ASN A 73 10.27 0.33 11.89
C ASN A 73 9.30 0.44 13.09
N LYS A 74 9.82 0.38 14.30
CA LYS A 74 9.02 0.53 15.53
C LYS A 74 8.27 1.86 15.58
N VAL A 75 8.88 2.96 15.16
CA VAL A 75 8.25 4.30 15.16
C VAL A 75 7.05 4.33 14.20
N ALA A 76 7.17 3.66 13.04
CA ALA A 76 6.07 3.49 12.10
C ALA A 76 4.91 2.72 12.74
N ILE A 77 5.18 1.57 13.34
CA ILE A 77 4.17 0.75 14.04
C ILE A 77 3.47 1.53 15.15
N ASP A 78 4.22 2.26 15.97
CA ASP A 78 3.65 3.08 17.06
C ASP A 78 2.76 4.21 16.48
N THR A 79 3.14 4.78 15.34
CA THR A 79 2.38 5.82 14.64
C THR A 79 1.09 5.26 14.03
N ILE A 80 1.17 4.10 13.37
CA ILE A 80 0.00 3.38 12.85
C ILE A 80 -1.00 3.11 13.97
N ASN A 81 -0.54 2.55 15.10
CA ASN A 81 -1.39 2.26 16.25
C ASN A 81 -2.11 3.51 16.76
N LYS A 82 -1.40 4.64 16.88
CA LYS A 82 -2.01 5.92 17.28
C LYS A 82 -3.09 6.38 16.30
N ASN A 83 -2.83 6.29 14.98
CA ASN A 83 -3.78 6.67 13.94
C ASN A 83 -5.03 5.79 13.95
N ILE A 84 -4.86 4.48 14.03
CA ILE A 84 -5.94 3.50 14.08
C ILE A 84 -6.82 3.70 15.33
N ASN A 85 -6.19 3.89 16.51
CA ASN A 85 -6.91 4.13 17.76
C ASN A 85 -7.68 5.47 17.74
N ASN A 86 -7.08 6.53 17.24
CA ASN A 86 -7.73 7.85 17.13
C ASN A 86 -8.95 7.86 16.19
N LEU A 87 -9.01 6.94 15.25
CA LEU A 87 -10.11 6.76 14.29
C LEU A 87 -11.08 5.65 14.70
N ASN A 88 -10.81 4.93 15.81
CA ASN A 88 -11.57 3.76 16.26
C ASN A 88 -11.74 2.69 15.17
N ILE A 89 -10.71 2.47 14.34
CA ILE A 89 -10.71 1.44 13.29
C ILE A 89 -10.49 0.07 13.96
N LYS A 90 -11.31 -0.94 13.60
CA LYS A 90 -11.24 -2.28 14.19
C LYS A 90 -10.84 -3.37 13.19
N ASN A 91 -11.02 -3.12 11.91
CA ASN A 91 -10.82 -4.09 10.84
C ASN A 91 -9.39 -4.00 10.25
N VAL A 92 -8.39 -4.12 11.13
CA VAL A 92 -6.97 -4.06 10.76
C VAL A 92 -6.14 -5.11 11.51
N ASN A 93 -5.04 -5.52 10.90
CA ASN A 93 -3.96 -6.25 11.53
C ASN A 93 -2.65 -5.48 11.31
N ILE A 94 -1.96 -5.11 12.39
CA ILE A 94 -0.71 -4.36 12.34
C ILE A 94 0.42 -5.30 12.71
N ILE A 95 1.40 -5.45 11.81
CA ILE A 95 2.46 -6.44 11.94
C ILE A 95 3.81 -5.74 11.83
N LYS A 96 4.62 -5.87 12.86
CA LYS A 96 6.02 -5.46 12.81
C LYS A 96 6.86 -6.57 12.20
N GLY A 97 7.49 -6.33 11.06
CA GLY A 97 8.35 -7.31 10.42
C GLY A 97 8.93 -6.85 9.09
N ASP A 98 9.84 -7.66 8.59
CA ASP A 98 10.39 -7.48 7.24
C ASP A 98 9.35 -7.82 6.18
N ALA A 99 9.22 -6.97 5.17
CA ALA A 99 8.19 -7.09 4.14
C ALA A 99 8.25 -8.42 3.39
N THR A 100 9.45 -8.86 2.99
CA THR A 100 9.61 -10.11 2.24
C THR A 100 9.33 -11.34 3.09
N SER A 101 9.71 -11.31 4.37
CA SER A 101 9.45 -12.39 5.33
C SER A 101 7.96 -12.53 5.61
N ILE A 102 7.27 -11.42 5.89
CA ILE A 102 5.82 -11.41 6.15
C ILE A 102 5.03 -11.82 4.89
N LEU A 103 5.45 -11.36 3.70
CA LEU A 103 4.83 -11.76 2.44
C LEU A 103 4.89 -13.28 2.23
N LYS A 104 6.06 -13.91 2.49
CA LYS A 104 6.23 -15.37 2.43
C LYS A 104 5.35 -16.09 3.45
N ASP A 105 5.18 -15.53 4.66
CA ASP A 105 4.29 -16.08 5.68
C ASP A 105 2.82 -16.03 5.24
N PHE A 106 2.39 -14.96 4.60
CA PHE A 106 1.04 -14.85 4.04
C PHE A 106 0.80 -15.87 2.92
N ILE A 107 1.79 -16.05 2.02
CA ILE A 107 1.73 -17.08 0.96
C ILE A 107 1.57 -18.47 1.59
N LYS A 108 2.39 -18.81 2.59
CA LYS A 108 2.33 -20.10 3.29
C LYS A 108 1.00 -20.33 4.01
N LYS A 109 0.37 -19.25 4.52
CA LYS A 109 -0.92 -19.29 5.21
C LYS A 109 -2.11 -19.17 4.26
N GLU A 110 -1.86 -19.09 2.95
CA GLU A 110 -2.87 -18.94 1.89
C GLU A 110 -3.78 -17.71 2.08
N ILE A 111 -3.26 -16.64 2.71
CA ILE A 111 -3.98 -15.37 2.86
C ILE A 111 -3.91 -14.64 1.53
N LYS A 112 -5.07 -14.20 1.02
CA LYS A 112 -5.18 -13.52 -0.28
C LYS A 112 -5.58 -12.06 -0.14
N PHE A 113 -5.16 -11.25 -1.11
CA PHE A 113 -5.40 -9.82 -1.14
C PHE A 113 -6.03 -9.38 -2.46
N ASP A 114 -6.86 -8.34 -2.38
CA ASP A 114 -7.44 -7.66 -3.54
C ASP A 114 -6.57 -6.49 -3.98
N ILE A 115 -5.93 -5.81 -3.02
CA ILE A 115 -5.01 -4.69 -3.29
C ILE A 115 -3.75 -4.87 -2.44
N ILE A 116 -2.58 -4.78 -3.10
CA ILE A 116 -1.29 -4.72 -2.42
C ILE A 116 -0.66 -3.35 -2.72
N PHE A 117 -0.36 -2.56 -1.68
CA PHE A 117 0.41 -1.33 -1.79
C PHE A 117 1.89 -1.61 -1.54
N LEU A 118 2.74 -1.10 -2.43
CA LEU A 118 4.19 -1.21 -2.39
C LEU A 118 4.81 0.19 -2.56
N ASP A 119 5.20 0.82 -1.45
CA ASP A 119 5.94 2.09 -1.39
C ASP A 119 7.22 1.90 -0.55
N PRO A 120 8.17 1.06 -1.02
CA PRO A 120 9.41 0.78 -0.29
C PRO A 120 10.33 1.99 -0.21
N PRO A 121 11.31 2.01 0.70
CA PRO A 121 12.33 3.05 0.75
C PRO A 121 13.03 3.23 -0.60
N TYR A 122 13.24 4.48 -1.02
CA TYR A 122 13.90 4.80 -2.29
C TYR A 122 15.36 4.31 -2.32
N ASN A 123 15.88 4.08 -3.54
CA ASN A 123 17.23 3.60 -3.80
C ASN A 123 17.54 2.19 -3.24
N THR A 124 16.53 1.35 -3.08
CA THR A 124 16.69 -0.05 -2.68
C THR A 124 16.13 -0.99 -3.76
N ASN A 125 16.56 -2.26 -3.73
CA ASN A 125 16.01 -3.31 -4.60
C ASN A 125 14.76 -3.97 -4.00
N GLU A 126 14.13 -3.36 -2.99
CA GLU A 126 13.03 -3.96 -2.24
C GLU A 126 11.78 -4.18 -3.11
N LEU A 127 11.43 -3.20 -3.96
CA LEU A 127 10.30 -3.34 -4.87
C LEU A 127 10.48 -4.53 -5.81
N ASP A 128 11.68 -4.68 -6.37
CA ASP A 128 12.01 -5.79 -7.26
C ASP A 128 11.91 -7.15 -6.56
N LYS A 129 12.44 -7.26 -5.35
CA LYS A 129 12.38 -8.50 -4.54
C LYS A 129 10.94 -8.90 -4.26
N VAL A 130 10.09 -7.95 -3.83
CA VAL A 130 8.69 -8.21 -3.50
C VAL A 130 7.90 -8.57 -4.75
N LEU A 131 8.08 -7.86 -5.86
CA LEU A 131 7.41 -8.17 -7.12
C LEU A 131 7.80 -9.55 -7.66
N ASN A 132 9.07 -9.93 -7.56
CA ASN A 132 9.52 -11.30 -7.92
C ASN A 132 8.82 -12.38 -7.08
N ILE A 133 8.69 -12.15 -5.76
CA ILE A 133 7.99 -13.09 -4.88
C ILE A 133 6.52 -13.20 -5.30
N ILE A 134 5.82 -12.08 -5.54
CA ILE A 134 4.41 -12.08 -5.94
C ILE A 134 4.23 -12.74 -7.31
N ASN A 135 5.07 -12.39 -8.29
CA ASN A 135 5.02 -12.94 -9.65
C ASN A 135 5.13 -14.48 -9.68
N ASN A 136 5.93 -15.04 -8.76
CA ASN A 136 6.11 -16.48 -8.62
C ASN A 136 5.09 -17.16 -7.70
N ASN A 137 4.20 -16.40 -7.05
CA ASN A 137 3.24 -16.90 -6.06
C ASN A 137 1.88 -16.19 -6.21
N LEU A 138 1.26 -16.29 -7.38
CA LEU A 138 0.00 -15.58 -7.67
C LEU A 138 -1.19 -16.02 -6.80
N ASN A 139 -1.05 -17.11 -6.05
CA ASN A 139 -2.05 -17.55 -5.08
C ASN A 139 -2.28 -16.57 -3.93
N ILE A 140 -1.36 -15.61 -3.70
CA ILE A 140 -1.56 -14.51 -2.74
C ILE A 140 -2.54 -13.45 -3.24
N LEU A 141 -2.88 -13.47 -4.52
CA LEU A 141 -3.78 -12.52 -5.16
C LEU A 141 -5.15 -13.17 -5.39
N HIS A 142 -6.22 -12.44 -5.05
CA HIS A 142 -7.56 -12.75 -5.54
C HIS A 142 -7.65 -12.53 -7.05
N ASP A 143 -8.69 -13.08 -7.69
CA ASP A 143 -8.99 -12.77 -9.08
C ASP A 143 -9.32 -11.27 -9.19
N ASN A 144 -8.79 -10.61 -10.24
CA ASN A 144 -8.86 -9.17 -10.44
C ASN A 144 -8.11 -8.32 -9.41
N ALA A 145 -7.23 -8.90 -8.60
CA ALA A 145 -6.40 -8.13 -7.69
C ALA A 145 -5.48 -7.17 -8.43
N ILE A 146 -5.13 -6.08 -7.75
CA ILE A 146 -4.18 -5.09 -8.23
C ILE A 146 -3.01 -4.90 -7.26
N ILE A 147 -1.87 -4.53 -7.82
CA ILE A 147 -0.69 -4.13 -7.05
C ILE A 147 -0.38 -2.68 -7.41
N VAL A 148 -0.29 -1.82 -6.42
CA VAL A 148 0.02 -0.40 -6.57
C VAL A 148 1.46 -0.18 -6.14
N CYS A 149 2.33 0.12 -7.10
CA CYS A 149 3.75 0.36 -6.87
C CYS A 149 4.05 1.85 -6.95
N GLU A 150 4.66 2.42 -5.91
CA GLU A 150 5.22 3.76 -5.93
C GLU A 150 6.75 3.69 -5.92
N THR A 151 7.43 4.40 -6.83
CA THR A 151 8.88 4.39 -6.92
C THR A 151 9.42 5.65 -7.61
N GLU A 152 10.66 6.06 -7.28
CA GLU A 152 11.44 7.05 -8.02
C GLU A 152 12.37 6.39 -9.06
N LEU A 153 12.55 5.08 -8.97
CA LEU A 153 13.39 4.31 -9.88
C LEU A 153 12.61 3.92 -11.15
N LYS A 154 13.35 3.79 -12.26
CA LYS A 154 12.81 3.19 -13.48
C LYS A 154 12.80 1.67 -13.30
N ILE A 155 11.62 1.09 -13.24
CA ILE A 155 11.44 -0.36 -13.12
C ILE A 155 11.08 -0.93 -14.50
N ASP A 156 11.74 -2.01 -14.87
CA ASP A 156 11.34 -2.83 -16.00
C ASP A 156 10.33 -3.87 -15.54
N TYR A 157 9.05 -3.60 -15.79
CA TYR A 157 7.95 -4.49 -15.40
C TYR A 157 7.77 -5.66 -16.37
N THR A 158 8.43 -5.67 -17.54
CA THR A 158 8.28 -6.75 -18.54
C THR A 158 8.85 -8.08 -18.07
N LYS A 159 9.72 -8.07 -17.05
CA LYS A 159 10.31 -9.27 -16.44
C LYS A 159 9.36 -10.03 -15.51
N TYR A 160 8.18 -9.48 -15.21
CA TYR A 160 7.17 -10.13 -14.37
C TYR A 160 6.07 -10.71 -15.25
N ASP A 161 6.32 -11.89 -15.85
CA ASP A 161 5.51 -12.50 -16.91
C ASP A 161 4.04 -12.76 -16.51
N ASN A 162 3.76 -12.86 -15.22
CA ASN A 162 2.43 -13.11 -14.67
C ASN A 162 1.70 -11.84 -14.22
N LEU A 163 2.32 -10.67 -14.40
CA LEU A 163 1.77 -9.38 -14.04
C LEU A 163 1.76 -8.45 -15.25
N SER A 164 0.68 -7.72 -15.44
CA SER A 164 0.54 -6.77 -16.55
C SER A 164 0.36 -5.33 -16.04
N ILE A 165 0.92 -4.35 -16.75
CA ILE A 165 0.70 -2.94 -16.43
C ILE A 165 -0.75 -2.57 -16.80
N TYR A 166 -1.51 -2.15 -15.80
CA TYR A 166 -2.86 -1.63 -16.01
C TYR A 166 -2.87 -0.12 -16.23
N LYS A 167 -2.18 0.62 -15.36
CA LYS A 167 -2.04 2.09 -15.44
C LYS A 167 -0.68 2.52 -14.91
N THR A 168 -0.12 3.58 -15.50
CA THR A 168 1.08 4.24 -15.00
C THR A 168 0.89 5.74 -15.04
N LYS A 169 1.33 6.45 -13.98
CA LYS A 169 1.30 7.90 -13.93
C LYS A 169 2.51 8.46 -13.17
N LYS A 170 3.11 9.51 -13.73
CA LYS A 170 4.28 10.18 -13.18
C LYS A 170 3.88 11.44 -12.41
N TYR A 171 4.52 11.65 -11.25
CA TYR A 171 4.34 12.79 -10.36
C TYR A 171 5.70 13.35 -9.93
N GLY A 172 6.24 14.28 -10.70
CA GLY A 172 7.60 14.76 -10.49
C GLY A 172 8.63 13.64 -10.63
N LEU A 173 9.35 13.32 -9.56
CA LEU A 173 10.32 12.22 -9.53
C LEU A 173 9.64 10.84 -9.32
N LYS A 174 8.47 10.83 -8.71
CA LYS A 174 7.74 9.59 -8.40
C LYS A 174 6.94 9.08 -9.57
N THR A 175 6.88 7.78 -9.71
CA THR A 175 6.01 7.08 -10.65
C THR A 175 5.13 6.10 -9.86
N VAL A 176 3.84 6.14 -10.13
CA VAL A 176 2.89 5.14 -9.62
C VAL A 176 2.48 4.24 -10.76
N THR A 177 2.68 2.95 -10.59
CA THR A 177 2.27 1.91 -11.55
C THR A 177 1.30 0.96 -10.87
N VAL A 178 0.16 0.73 -11.50
CA VAL A 178 -0.82 -0.27 -11.09
C VAL A 178 -0.64 -1.49 -11.97
N LEU A 179 -0.35 -2.63 -11.35
CA LEU A 179 -0.23 -3.93 -12.02
C LEU A 179 -1.48 -4.77 -11.75
N LYS A 180 -1.79 -5.65 -12.68
CA LYS A 180 -2.80 -6.71 -12.57
C LYS A 180 -2.17 -8.08 -12.75
N LYS A 181 -2.81 -9.05 -12.12
CA LYS A 181 -2.59 -10.47 -12.39
C LYS A 181 -3.03 -10.83 -13.81
#